data_eeb26afa5fd7a7531b9ced4c9ef5f8fb
#
_entry.id   eeb26afa5fd7a7531b9ced4c9ef5f8fb
#
_cell.length_a   1.000
_cell.length_b   1.000
_cell.length_c   1.000
_cell.angle_alpha   90.00
_cell.angle_beta   90.00
_cell.angle_gamma   90.00
#
_symmetry.space_group_name_H-M   'P 1'
#
loop_
_entity.id
_entity.type
_entity.pdbx_description
1 polymer ?
#
loop_
_entity_poly.entity_id
_entity_poly.type
_entity_poly.pdbx_seq_one_letter_code
_entity_poly.pdbx_strand_id
1 'polypeptide(L)'
;RSAKCADVSMLQTDAPINPGNSGGPLADRTGRVIGMNTSIRTEGFLTANTGVGFAIPSDTVLLVADRLISGEPVATAFLGISGVTPTDGRAGALITEVVEGSPAERAGMEKDDLIVRSDGWPIPNMRALRADIQLRLPGAKVELEYLRGDRIGKTVLELASLDEELGGQG
;
A
#
# COMPACT_ATOMS: atom_id res chain seq x y z
N ARG A 1 27.02 3.13 8.64
CA ARG A 1 26.42 3.58 7.38
C ARG A 1 24.91 3.54 7.62
N SER A 2 24.28 4.71 7.67
CA SER A 2 22.82 4.87 7.84
C SER A 2 22.08 3.98 6.86
N ALA A 3 21.30 3.03 7.38
CA ALA A 3 20.29 2.36 6.60
C ALA A 3 19.24 3.43 6.23
N LYS A 4 19.22 3.85 4.97
CA LYS A 4 18.07 4.57 4.42
C LYS A 4 16.88 3.63 4.56
N CYS A 5 15.81 4.09 5.20
CA CYS A 5 14.51 3.41 5.15
C CYS A 5 14.20 3.13 3.68
N ALA A 6 14.07 1.86 3.35
CA ALA A 6 13.76 1.44 1.99
C ALA A 6 12.35 1.93 1.66
N ASP A 7 12.22 2.66 0.56
CA ASP A 7 10.94 2.81 -0.11
C ASP A 7 10.41 1.41 -0.37
N VAL A 8 9.33 1.04 0.32
CA VAL A 8 8.73 -0.29 0.17
C VAL A 8 7.89 -0.30 -1.10
N SER A 9 8.58 -0.21 -2.24
CA SER A 9 7.98 -0.49 -3.53
C SER A 9 7.83 -2.01 -3.66
N MET A 10 6.63 -2.48 -4.03
CA MET A 10 6.42 -3.89 -4.33
C MET A 10 7.30 -4.32 -5.51
N LEU A 11 7.84 -5.53 -5.45
CA LEU A 11 8.49 -6.15 -6.61
C LEU A 11 7.42 -6.60 -7.58
N GLN A 12 7.46 -6.06 -8.79
CA GLN A 12 6.65 -6.56 -9.90
C GLN A 12 7.38 -7.68 -10.61
N THR A 13 6.65 -8.72 -11.00
CA THR A 13 7.19 -9.87 -11.72
C THR A 13 6.20 -10.37 -12.76
N ASP A 14 6.72 -10.93 -13.84
CA ASP A 14 5.97 -11.70 -14.85
C ASP A 14 5.89 -13.21 -14.49
N ALA A 15 6.54 -13.62 -13.40
CA ALA A 15 6.38 -14.97 -12.88
C ALA A 15 4.90 -15.24 -12.51
N PRO A 16 4.38 -16.44 -12.83
CA PRO A 16 2.96 -16.75 -12.62
C PRO A 16 2.65 -16.89 -11.12
N ILE A 17 2.22 -15.78 -10.50
CA ILE A 17 1.71 -15.78 -9.14
C ILE A 17 0.22 -16.09 -9.17
N ASN A 18 -0.17 -17.24 -8.61
CA ASN A 18 -1.55 -17.73 -8.57
C ASN A 18 -2.00 -17.93 -7.12
N PRO A 19 -3.31 -18.04 -6.86
CA PRO A 19 -3.82 -18.46 -5.55
C PRO A 19 -3.13 -19.74 -5.08
N GLY A 20 -2.63 -19.72 -3.83
CA GLY A 20 -1.80 -20.78 -3.26
C GLY A 20 -0.30 -20.47 -3.21
N ASN A 21 0.19 -19.53 -4.02
CA ASN A 21 1.60 -19.12 -4.00
C ASN A 21 1.89 -18.01 -2.96
N SER A 22 0.87 -17.40 -2.37
CA SER A 22 1.03 -16.34 -1.35
C SER A 22 1.81 -16.82 -0.15
N GLY A 23 2.78 -16.02 0.31
CA GLY A 23 3.71 -16.39 1.38
C GLY A 23 4.90 -17.24 0.91
N GLY A 24 4.86 -17.79 -0.31
CA GLY A 24 5.98 -18.48 -0.92
C GLY A 24 7.07 -17.52 -1.40
N PRO A 25 8.31 -18.03 -1.62
CA PRO A 25 9.42 -17.21 -2.05
C PRO A 25 9.32 -16.82 -3.53
N LEU A 26 9.71 -15.58 -3.85
CA LEU A 26 10.12 -15.18 -5.19
C LEU A 26 11.63 -15.26 -5.26
N ALA A 27 12.17 -16.11 -6.15
CA ALA A 27 13.59 -16.30 -6.31
C ALA A 27 14.09 -15.77 -7.66
N ASP A 28 15.32 -15.28 -7.68
CA ASP A 28 16.02 -14.94 -8.92
C ASP A 28 16.56 -16.19 -9.63
N ARG A 29 17.18 -16.01 -10.82
CA ARG A 29 17.74 -17.11 -11.63
C ARG A 29 18.88 -17.85 -10.95
N THR A 30 19.44 -17.32 -9.87
CA THR A 30 20.50 -17.98 -9.09
C THR A 30 19.95 -18.76 -7.90
N GLY A 31 18.63 -18.75 -7.71
CA GLY A 31 17.94 -19.39 -6.58
C GLY A 31 17.91 -18.53 -5.31
N ARG A 32 18.37 -17.27 -5.37
CA ARG A 32 18.32 -16.36 -4.24
C ARG A 32 16.93 -15.80 -4.06
N VAL A 33 16.38 -15.87 -2.84
CA VAL A 33 15.09 -15.28 -2.51
C VAL A 33 15.21 -13.75 -2.53
N ILE A 34 14.42 -13.10 -3.38
CA ILE A 34 14.37 -11.65 -3.55
C ILE A 34 13.08 -11.03 -3.01
N GLY A 35 12.08 -11.86 -2.71
CA GLY A 35 10.81 -11.39 -2.16
C GLY A 35 9.90 -12.52 -1.72
N MET A 36 8.76 -12.15 -1.16
CA MET A 36 7.68 -13.05 -0.75
C MET A 36 6.44 -12.74 -1.59
N ASN A 37 5.91 -13.76 -2.26
CA ASN A 37 4.73 -13.63 -3.09
C ASN A 37 3.53 -13.15 -2.27
N THR A 38 2.80 -12.17 -2.81
CA THR A 38 1.53 -11.74 -2.24
C THR A 38 0.44 -11.80 -3.29
N SER A 39 -0.74 -12.26 -2.89
CA SER A 39 -1.92 -12.27 -3.75
C SER A 39 -2.64 -10.94 -3.61
N ILE A 40 -2.35 -9.99 -4.50
CA ILE A 40 -3.22 -8.83 -4.63
C ILE A 40 -4.46 -9.33 -5.38
N ARG A 41 -5.54 -9.62 -4.66
CA ARG A 41 -6.84 -9.88 -5.26
C ARG A 41 -7.36 -8.57 -5.85
N THR A 42 -7.12 -8.34 -7.10
CA THR A 42 -7.90 -7.38 -7.89
C THR A 42 -9.26 -8.01 -8.15
N GLU A 43 -10.21 -7.82 -7.23
CA GLU A 43 -11.61 -8.15 -7.52
C GLU A 43 -12.13 -7.14 -8.54
N GLY A 44 -12.47 -7.64 -9.72
CA GLY A 44 -13.22 -6.87 -10.69
C GLY A 44 -12.89 -7.11 -12.16
N PHE A 45 -11.69 -7.48 -12.51
CA PHE A 45 -11.35 -7.86 -13.89
C PHE A 45 -10.20 -8.87 -13.89
N LEU A 46 -10.49 -10.06 -14.44
CA LEU A 46 -9.59 -11.16 -14.80
C LEU A 46 -9.33 -12.19 -13.67
N THR A 47 -10.08 -13.25 -13.75
CA THR A 47 -9.83 -14.56 -13.12
C THR A 47 -8.65 -15.31 -13.76
N ALA A 48 -7.85 -14.65 -14.59
CA ALA A 48 -6.66 -15.21 -15.23
C ALA A 48 -5.45 -14.34 -14.93
N ASN A 49 -4.32 -15.01 -14.70
CA ASN A 49 -3.00 -14.41 -14.60
C ASN A 49 -2.77 -13.44 -15.79
N THR A 50 -2.81 -12.13 -15.52
CA THR A 50 -2.58 -11.09 -16.54
C THR A 50 -1.09 -10.93 -16.88
N GLY A 51 -0.22 -11.82 -16.39
CA GLY A 51 1.22 -11.72 -16.56
C GLY A 51 1.89 -10.69 -15.65
N VAL A 52 1.18 -10.20 -14.63
CA VAL A 52 1.73 -9.26 -13.64
C VAL A 52 1.46 -9.79 -12.24
N GLY A 53 2.50 -10.16 -11.53
CA GLY A 53 2.48 -10.55 -10.13
C GLY A 53 3.21 -9.52 -9.27
N PHE A 54 2.96 -9.55 -7.97
CA PHE A 54 3.61 -8.69 -6.99
C PHE A 54 4.17 -9.51 -5.84
N ALA A 55 5.33 -9.09 -5.34
CA ALA A 55 5.96 -9.68 -4.17
C ALA A 55 6.47 -8.59 -3.22
N ILE A 56 6.45 -8.88 -1.93
CA ILE A 56 7.04 -8.04 -0.90
C ILE A 56 8.56 -8.23 -0.97
N PRO A 57 9.38 -7.16 -1.06
CA PRO A 57 10.84 -7.29 -1.09
C PRO A 57 11.40 -8.06 0.10
N SER A 58 12.46 -8.84 -0.12
CA SER A 58 13.08 -9.64 0.94
C SER A 58 13.55 -8.80 2.14
N ASP A 59 14.03 -7.57 1.89
CA ASP A 59 14.48 -6.69 2.98
C ASP A 59 13.34 -6.30 3.91
N THR A 60 12.14 -6.04 3.35
CA THR A 60 10.92 -5.79 4.13
C THR A 60 10.50 -7.03 4.90
N VAL A 61 10.52 -8.20 4.23
CA VAL A 61 10.18 -9.48 4.88
C VAL A 61 11.10 -9.74 6.07
N LEU A 62 12.40 -9.56 5.92
CA LEU A 62 13.38 -9.75 6.99
C LEU A 62 13.15 -8.78 8.15
N LEU A 63 12.93 -7.49 7.85
CA LEU A 63 12.66 -6.47 8.87
C LEU A 63 11.43 -6.81 9.71
N VAL A 64 10.34 -7.24 9.07
CA VAL A 64 9.11 -7.64 9.76
C VAL A 64 9.31 -8.93 10.54
N ALA A 65 10.01 -9.92 9.95
CA ALA A 65 10.29 -11.20 10.60
C ALA A 65 11.13 -11.01 11.86
N ASP A 66 12.17 -10.18 11.81
CA ASP A 66 13.04 -9.91 12.98
C ASP A 66 12.22 -9.30 14.14
N ARG A 67 11.31 -8.38 13.86
CA ARG A 67 10.40 -7.81 14.89
C ARG A 67 9.48 -8.86 15.47
N LEU A 68 8.86 -9.69 14.63
CA LEU A 68 7.98 -10.76 15.09
C LEU A 68 8.74 -11.79 15.95
N ILE A 69 9.97 -12.15 15.58
CA ILE A 69 10.83 -13.08 16.35
C ILE A 69 11.22 -12.47 17.69
N SER A 70 11.51 -11.16 17.72
CA SER A 70 11.85 -10.42 18.95
C SER A 70 10.65 -10.14 19.86
N GLY A 71 9.43 -10.44 19.38
CA GLY A 71 8.18 -10.11 20.10
C GLY A 71 7.85 -8.62 20.06
N GLU A 72 8.49 -7.86 19.17
CA GLU A 72 8.18 -6.45 18.96
C GLU A 72 6.92 -6.29 18.10
N PRO A 73 6.05 -5.29 18.39
CA PRO A 73 4.88 -5.05 17.57
C PRO A 73 5.29 -4.63 16.16
N VAL A 74 4.59 -5.17 15.16
CA VAL A 74 4.68 -4.70 13.78
C VAL A 74 3.66 -3.60 13.61
N ALA A 75 4.13 -2.35 13.62
CA ALA A 75 3.27 -1.19 13.46
C ALA A 75 2.60 -1.19 12.08
N THR A 76 1.31 -0.91 12.05
CA THR A 76 0.52 -0.79 10.81
C THR A 76 0.64 0.61 10.24
N ALA A 77 0.96 0.71 8.96
CA ALA A 77 0.99 1.99 8.27
C ALA A 77 -0.39 2.63 8.20
N PHE A 78 -0.44 3.94 8.45
CA PHE A 78 -1.65 4.73 8.55
C PHE A 78 -1.60 5.94 7.62
N LEU A 79 -2.65 6.09 6.79
CA LEU A 79 -2.81 7.21 5.87
C LEU A 79 -3.69 8.32 6.47
N GLY A 80 -4.69 7.95 7.25
CA GLY A 80 -5.60 8.86 7.92
C GLY A 80 -6.80 9.27 7.07
N ILE A 81 -7.40 8.34 6.34
CA ILE A 81 -8.64 8.57 5.61
C ILE A 81 -9.67 7.49 5.88
N SER A 82 -10.94 7.87 5.84
CA SER A 82 -12.08 6.98 5.59
C SER A 82 -12.54 7.15 4.16
N GLY A 83 -13.04 6.09 3.54
CA GLY A 83 -13.47 6.18 2.16
C GLY A 83 -14.27 4.98 1.69
N VAL A 84 -14.84 5.13 0.51
CA VAL A 84 -15.68 4.13 -0.16
C VAL A 84 -15.25 3.92 -1.61
N THR A 85 -15.64 2.81 -2.18
CA THR A 85 -15.56 2.62 -3.64
C THR A 85 -16.76 3.35 -4.28
N PRO A 86 -16.56 4.22 -5.29
CA PRO A 86 -17.66 4.85 -5.99
C PRO A 86 -18.64 3.83 -6.57
N THR A 87 -19.93 4.12 -6.51
CA THR A 87 -20.99 3.27 -7.07
C THR A 87 -21.46 3.74 -8.45
N ASP A 88 -20.91 4.86 -8.93
CA ASP A 88 -21.25 5.51 -10.22
C ASP A 88 -20.39 4.99 -11.39
N GLY A 89 -19.60 3.93 -11.17
CA GLY A 89 -18.76 3.32 -12.20
C GLY A 89 -17.37 3.93 -12.33
N ARG A 90 -17.03 4.99 -11.58
CA ARG A 90 -15.66 5.51 -11.55
C ARG A 90 -14.75 4.54 -10.77
N ALA A 91 -13.57 4.26 -11.32
CA ALA A 91 -12.54 3.53 -10.62
C ALA A 91 -11.79 4.47 -9.66
N GLY A 92 -11.52 3.99 -8.44
CA GLY A 92 -10.78 4.76 -7.44
C GLY A 92 -11.27 4.53 -6.01
N ALA A 93 -10.60 5.18 -5.07
CA ALA A 93 -10.97 5.25 -3.66
C ALA A 93 -11.44 6.67 -3.34
N LEU A 94 -12.75 6.83 -3.12
CA LEU A 94 -13.35 8.13 -2.81
C LEU A 94 -13.22 8.40 -1.31
N ILE A 95 -12.58 9.51 -0.95
CA ILE A 95 -12.44 9.96 0.44
C ILE A 95 -13.78 10.49 0.95
N THR A 96 -14.25 9.94 2.06
CA THR A 96 -15.45 10.43 2.77
C THR A 96 -15.09 11.27 3.98
N GLU A 97 -13.89 11.05 4.56
CA GLU A 97 -13.40 11.76 5.72
C GLU A 97 -11.87 11.72 5.74
N VAL A 98 -11.25 12.80 6.20
CA VAL A 98 -9.82 12.90 6.50
C VAL A 98 -9.67 13.09 8.00
N VAL A 99 -8.81 12.28 8.62
CA VAL A 99 -8.57 12.34 10.07
C VAL A 99 -7.68 13.54 10.38
N GLU A 100 -8.06 14.33 11.39
CA GLU A 100 -7.30 15.49 11.86
C GLU A 100 -5.89 15.07 12.34
N GLY A 101 -4.87 15.84 11.98
CA GLY A 101 -3.47 15.55 12.30
C GLY A 101 -2.82 14.46 11.46
N SER A 102 -3.58 13.76 10.61
CA SER A 102 -3.10 12.62 9.83
C SER A 102 -2.13 13.00 8.71
N PRO A 103 -1.38 12.01 8.16
CA PRO A 103 -0.59 12.20 6.95
C PRO A 103 -1.39 12.76 5.77
N ALA A 104 -2.62 12.30 5.58
CA ALA A 104 -3.49 12.76 4.50
C ALA A 104 -3.86 14.23 4.66
N GLU A 105 -4.22 14.67 5.87
CA GLU A 105 -4.52 16.08 6.12
C GLU A 105 -3.30 16.96 5.91
N ARG A 106 -2.14 16.58 6.46
CA ARG A 106 -0.88 17.32 6.25
C ARG A 106 -0.48 17.43 4.79
N ALA A 107 -0.88 16.45 3.96
CA ALA A 107 -0.65 16.43 2.52
C ALA A 107 -1.71 17.23 1.72
N GLY A 108 -2.69 17.83 2.39
CA GLY A 108 -3.74 18.64 1.77
C GLY A 108 -4.81 17.81 1.05
N MET A 109 -4.99 16.56 1.42
CA MET A 109 -6.10 15.75 0.94
C MET A 109 -7.41 16.18 1.61
N GLU A 110 -8.50 16.09 0.88
CA GLU A 110 -9.81 16.58 1.31
C GLU A 110 -10.89 15.51 1.06
N LYS A 111 -12.02 15.68 1.74
CA LYS A 111 -13.23 14.94 1.40
C LYS A 111 -13.58 15.14 -0.06
N ASP A 112 -14.13 14.12 -0.69
CA ASP A 112 -14.50 14.03 -2.09
C ASP A 112 -13.33 13.96 -3.09
N ASP A 113 -12.07 13.88 -2.61
CA ASP A 113 -10.95 13.46 -3.45
C ASP A 113 -11.13 11.99 -3.86
N LEU A 114 -10.94 11.69 -5.12
CA LEU A 114 -10.94 10.33 -5.65
C LEU A 114 -9.51 9.89 -5.96
N ILE A 115 -8.92 9.06 -5.09
CA ILE A 115 -7.58 8.51 -5.31
C ILE A 115 -7.64 7.48 -6.43
N VAL A 116 -6.85 7.70 -7.48
CA VAL A 116 -6.86 6.89 -8.70
C VAL A 116 -5.54 6.14 -8.93
N ARG A 117 -4.43 6.61 -8.32
CA ARG A 117 -3.13 5.94 -8.39
C ARG A 117 -2.37 6.06 -7.07
N SER A 118 -1.52 5.06 -6.81
CA SER A 118 -0.51 5.04 -5.74
C SER A 118 0.81 4.60 -6.35
N ASP A 119 1.88 5.43 -6.24
CA ASP A 119 3.19 5.22 -6.88
C ASP A 119 3.10 4.88 -8.37
N GLY A 120 2.20 5.57 -9.09
CA GLY A 120 1.92 5.33 -10.50
C GLY A 120 1.03 4.12 -10.80
N TRP A 121 0.71 3.25 -9.83
CA TRP A 121 -0.16 2.08 -10.01
C TRP A 121 -1.63 2.44 -9.87
N PRO A 122 -2.51 1.93 -10.74
CA PRO A 122 -3.94 2.18 -10.65
C PRO A 122 -4.55 1.67 -9.33
N ILE A 123 -5.36 2.50 -8.70
CA ILE A 123 -6.20 2.14 -7.55
C ILE A 123 -7.63 1.98 -8.04
N PRO A 124 -8.12 0.76 -8.26
CA PRO A 124 -9.46 0.53 -8.82
C PRO A 124 -10.58 0.77 -7.80
N ASN A 125 -10.32 0.66 -6.50
CA ASN A 125 -11.32 0.77 -5.44
C ASN A 125 -10.67 1.02 -4.07
N MET A 126 -11.48 1.32 -3.05
CA MET A 126 -11.03 1.59 -1.68
C MET A 126 -10.31 0.39 -1.04
N ARG A 127 -10.73 -0.83 -1.38
CA ARG A 127 -10.08 -2.04 -0.86
C ARG A 127 -8.66 -2.18 -1.39
N ALA A 128 -8.42 -1.86 -2.67
CA ALA A 128 -7.10 -1.89 -3.26
C ALA A 128 -6.17 -0.85 -2.60
N LEU A 129 -6.66 0.37 -2.36
CA LEU A 129 -5.90 1.38 -1.63
C LEU A 129 -5.54 0.90 -0.22
N ARG A 130 -6.52 0.37 0.52
CA ARG A 130 -6.27 -0.15 1.87
C ARG A 130 -5.22 -1.26 1.86
N ALA A 131 -5.30 -2.19 0.93
CA ALA A 131 -4.31 -3.27 0.79
C ALA A 131 -2.91 -2.72 0.46
N ASP A 132 -2.82 -1.72 -0.43
CA ASP A 132 -1.55 -1.07 -0.76
C ASP A 132 -0.90 -0.41 0.46
N ILE A 133 -1.67 0.36 1.23
CA ILE A 133 -1.17 1.03 2.45
C ILE A 133 -0.78 0.00 3.53
N GLN A 134 -1.57 -1.06 3.72
CA GLN A 134 -1.28 -2.09 4.73
C GLN A 134 -0.01 -2.91 4.45
N LEU A 135 0.43 -2.98 3.19
CA LEU A 135 1.67 -3.64 2.80
C LEU A 135 2.92 -2.77 3.03
N ARG A 136 2.73 -1.51 3.44
CA ARG A 136 3.82 -0.57 3.71
C ARG A 136 4.14 -0.51 5.20
N LEU A 137 5.31 0.03 5.50
CA LEU A 137 5.72 0.31 6.88
C LEU A 137 5.46 1.78 7.21
N PRO A 138 5.23 2.13 8.49
CA PRO A 138 5.28 3.52 8.93
C PRO A 138 6.61 4.17 8.53
N GLY A 139 6.55 5.46 8.16
CA GLY A 139 7.67 6.20 7.60
C GLY A 139 7.89 6.01 6.09
N ALA A 140 7.18 5.08 5.45
CA ALA A 140 7.25 4.94 4.00
C ALA A 140 6.59 6.15 3.31
N LYS A 141 7.24 6.65 2.24
CA LYS A 141 6.67 7.69 1.39
C LYS A 141 5.83 7.05 0.31
N VAL A 142 4.70 7.66 0.00
CA VAL A 142 3.80 7.24 -1.08
C VAL A 142 3.38 8.46 -1.90
N GLU A 143 3.46 8.33 -3.23
CA GLU A 143 2.89 9.31 -4.15
C GLU A 143 1.44 8.89 -4.47
N LEU A 144 0.48 9.78 -4.21
CA LEU A 144 -0.92 9.59 -4.57
C LEU A 144 -1.32 10.55 -5.66
N GLU A 145 -1.96 10.02 -6.72
CA GLU A 145 -2.68 10.82 -7.70
C GLU A 145 -4.18 10.74 -7.41
N TYR A 146 -4.83 11.89 -7.43
CA TYR A 146 -6.26 11.98 -7.12
C TYR A 146 -6.97 12.97 -8.05
N LEU A 147 -8.29 12.82 -8.16
CA LEU A 147 -9.17 13.75 -8.82
C LEU A 147 -9.91 14.55 -7.75
N ARG A 148 -9.83 15.88 -7.84
CA ARG A 148 -10.62 16.84 -7.06
C ARG A 148 -11.52 17.60 -8.02
N GLY A 149 -12.79 17.19 -8.12
CA GLY A 149 -13.65 17.58 -9.24
C GLY A 149 -13.05 17.10 -10.56
N ASP A 150 -12.82 18.02 -11.49
CA ASP A 150 -12.22 17.73 -12.81
C ASP A 150 -10.68 17.93 -12.85
N ARG A 151 -10.04 18.20 -11.71
CA ARG A 151 -8.61 18.47 -11.65
C ARG A 151 -7.85 17.24 -11.14
N ILE A 152 -6.75 16.92 -11.82
CA ILE A 152 -5.81 15.91 -11.34
C ILE A 152 -4.85 16.59 -10.36
N GLY A 153 -4.79 16.07 -9.12
CA GLY A 153 -3.81 16.43 -8.11
C GLY A 153 -2.82 15.30 -7.89
N LYS A 154 -1.62 15.66 -7.42
CA LYS A 154 -0.60 14.72 -6.94
C LYS A 154 -0.07 15.22 -5.61
N THR A 155 0.17 14.30 -4.70
CA THR A 155 0.84 14.60 -3.42
C THR A 155 1.74 13.45 -3.04
N VAL A 156 2.81 13.77 -2.31
CA VAL A 156 3.69 12.78 -1.68
C VAL A 156 3.56 12.96 -0.18
N LEU A 157 3.25 11.89 0.52
CA LEU A 157 3.11 11.90 1.97
C LEU A 157 3.89 10.74 2.60
N GLU A 158 4.24 10.90 3.86
CA GLU A 158 4.88 9.89 4.67
C GLU A 158 3.84 9.25 5.60
N LEU A 159 3.72 7.92 5.54
CA LEU A 159 2.75 7.17 6.33
C LEU A 159 3.12 7.19 7.81
N ALA A 160 2.14 7.41 8.68
CA ALA A 160 2.31 7.32 10.13
C ALA A 160 2.13 5.87 10.64
N SER A 161 2.38 5.67 11.94
CA SER A 161 2.00 4.46 12.65
C SER A 161 0.56 4.61 13.17
N LEU A 162 -0.28 3.62 12.90
CA LEU A 162 -1.65 3.59 13.44
C LEU A 162 -1.65 3.59 14.99
N ASP A 163 -0.68 2.89 15.60
CA ASP A 163 -0.59 2.77 17.06
C ASP A 163 -0.19 4.10 17.72
N GLU A 164 0.63 4.92 17.05
CA GLU A 164 1.04 6.24 17.54
C GLU A 164 -0.11 7.26 17.43
N GLU A 165 -0.87 7.23 16.35
CA GLU A 165 -1.99 8.16 16.13
C GLU A 165 -3.20 7.84 17.04
N LEU A 166 -3.48 6.55 17.29
CA LEU A 166 -4.56 6.14 18.20
C LEU A 166 -4.15 6.17 19.68
N GLY A 167 -2.85 6.01 19.99
CA GLY A 167 -2.31 6.03 21.36
C GLY A 167 -2.16 7.44 21.96
N GLY A 168 -2.20 8.49 21.15
CA GLY A 168 -2.08 9.88 21.59
C GLY A 168 -3.37 10.49 22.16
N GLN A 169 -4.48 9.74 22.21
CA GLN A 169 -5.78 10.20 22.73
C GLN A 169 -6.15 9.57 24.08
N GLY A 170 -5.15 9.22 24.92
CA GLY A 170 -5.33 8.68 26.26
C GLY A 170 -4.82 9.60 27.36
#